data_f280e92486f40fb6fdef55f967da076c
#
_entry.id   f280e92486f40fb6fdef55f967da076c
#
_cell.length_a   1.000
_cell.length_b   1.000
_cell.length_c   1.000
_cell.angle_alpha   90.00
_cell.angle_beta   90.00
_cell.angle_gamma   90.00
#
_symmetry.space_group_name_H-M   'P 1'
#
loop_
_entity.id
_entity.type
_entity.pdbx_description
1 polymer ?
#
loop_
_entity_poly.entity_id
_entity_poly.type
_entity_poly.pdbx_seq_one_letter_code
_entity_poly.pdbx_strand_id
1 'polypeptide(L)'
;MTTIERSALLPYAAEQIFALVADIERYPEFLDGCVGAEILEQRDNTVTASLKLSRAGLSHGFTTRNTLHPPERMALMLVDGPFETFSGEWTFRALGESACKTSLRLQFELASGLANVAAGKLFDRVASDLVDAVVTRANQQLSQSA
;
A
#
# COMPACT_ATOMS: atom_id res chain seq x y z
N MET A 1 11.01 12.42 -10.38
CA MET A 1 9.86 11.93 -9.58
C MET A 1 9.27 10.69 -10.22
N THR A 2 9.02 9.68 -9.42
CA THR A 2 8.39 8.46 -9.89
C THR A 2 6.90 8.48 -9.58
N THR A 3 6.09 8.16 -10.58
CA THR A 3 4.64 8.03 -10.43
C THR A 3 4.25 6.62 -10.81
N ILE A 4 3.53 5.94 -9.93
CA ILE A 4 3.02 4.59 -10.15
C ILE A 4 1.51 4.64 -10.07
N GLU A 5 0.84 4.14 -11.10
CA GLU A 5 -0.60 4.03 -11.14
C GLU A 5 -0.96 2.61 -11.53
N ARG A 6 -1.78 1.97 -10.71
CA ARG A 6 -2.24 0.59 -10.94
C ARG A 6 -3.69 0.49 -10.54
N SER A 7 -4.42 -0.38 -11.22
CA SER A 7 -5.80 -0.65 -10.84
C SER A 7 -6.17 -2.08 -11.18
N ALA A 8 -7.22 -2.56 -10.53
CA ALA A 8 -7.77 -3.90 -10.77
C ALA A 8 -9.27 -3.89 -10.52
N LEU A 9 -9.98 -4.72 -11.27
CA LEU A 9 -11.39 -4.99 -11.05
C LEU A 9 -11.49 -6.26 -10.20
N LEU A 10 -12.24 -6.18 -9.12
CA LEU A 10 -12.35 -7.27 -8.15
C LEU A 10 -13.81 -7.65 -7.94
N PRO A 11 -14.12 -8.97 -7.93
CA PRO A 11 -15.48 -9.44 -7.68
C PRO A 11 -15.79 -9.52 -6.18
N TYR A 12 -15.46 -8.44 -5.45
CA TYR A 12 -15.67 -8.31 -4.01
C TYR A 12 -16.11 -6.89 -3.69
N ALA A 13 -16.85 -6.75 -2.59
CA ALA A 13 -17.35 -5.44 -2.19
C ALA A 13 -16.20 -4.48 -1.84
N ALA A 14 -16.39 -3.20 -2.09
CA ALA A 14 -15.40 -2.18 -1.78
C ALA A 14 -14.99 -2.22 -0.30
N GLU A 15 -15.94 -2.45 0.60
CA GLU A 15 -15.70 -2.54 2.04
C GLU A 15 -14.72 -3.66 2.37
N GLN A 16 -14.82 -4.81 1.69
CA GLN A 16 -13.96 -5.95 1.93
C GLN A 16 -12.53 -5.67 1.49
N ILE A 17 -12.36 -5.04 0.33
CA ILE A 17 -11.02 -4.71 -0.16
C ILE A 17 -10.41 -3.58 0.65
N PHE A 18 -11.20 -2.58 1.01
CA PHE A 18 -10.73 -1.52 1.90
C PHE A 18 -10.17 -2.12 3.21
N ALA A 19 -10.89 -3.07 3.79
CA ALA A 19 -10.44 -3.71 5.04
C ALA A 19 -9.11 -4.43 4.88
N LEU A 20 -8.88 -5.09 3.73
CA LEU A 20 -7.59 -5.74 3.47
C LEU A 20 -6.45 -4.73 3.39
N VAL A 21 -6.67 -3.62 2.71
CA VAL A 21 -5.64 -2.59 2.55
C VAL A 21 -5.41 -1.84 3.85
N ALA A 22 -6.44 -1.66 4.66
CA ALA A 22 -6.32 -0.98 5.96
C ALA A 22 -5.63 -1.84 7.01
N ASP A 23 -5.56 -3.15 6.81
CA ASP A 23 -4.94 -4.09 7.76
C ASP A 23 -3.43 -4.15 7.52
N ILE A 24 -2.76 -3.04 7.81
CA ILE A 24 -1.37 -2.79 7.45
C ILE A 24 -0.42 -3.79 8.09
N GLU A 25 -0.67 -4.20 9.34
CA GLU A 25 0.24 -5.08 10.06
C GLU A 25 0.33 -6.48 9.45
N ARG A 26 -0.60 -6.82 8.55
CA ARG A 26 -0.56 -8.10 7.84
C ARG A 26 0.14 -8.04 6.49
N TYR A 27 0.61 -6.89 6.07
CA TYR A 27 1.29 -6.74 4.77
C TYR A 27 2.45 -7.73 4.59
N PRO A 28 3.28 -8.02 5.61
CA PRO A 28 4.35 -9.00 5.42
C PRO A 28 3.85 -10.40 5.04
N GLU A 29 2.59 -10.72 5.30
CA GLU A 29 2.02 -12.03 4.96
C GLU A 29 1.79 -12.20 3.48
N PHE A 30 1.62 -11.13 2.71
CA PHE A 30 1.25 -11.26 1.31
C PHE A 30 1.99 -10.30 0.36
N LEU A 31 2.66 -9.28 0.86
CA LEU A 31 3.40 -8.33 0.03
C LEU A 31 4.88 -8.72 -0.02
N ASP A 32 5.31 -9.23 -1.17
CA ASP A 32 6.71 -9.61 -1.36
C ASP A 32 7.60 -8.38 -1.20
N GLY A 33 8.65 -8.51 -0.41
CA GLY A 33 9.54 -7.41 -0.10
C GLY A 33 9.18 -6.64 1.15
N CYS A 34 7.99 -6.85 1.71
CA CYS A 34 7.62 -6.25 2.98
C CYS A 34 7.91 -7.25 4.10
N VAL A 35 8.88 -6.94 4.95
CA VAL A 35 9.32 -7.85 6.01
C VAL A 35 8.91 -7.38 7.40
N GLY A 36 8.31 -6.21 7.51
CA GLY A 36 7.78 -5.71 8.77
C GLY A 36 6.76 -4.63 8.53
N ALA A 37 5.75 -4.57 9.40
CA ALA A 37 4.72 -3.55 9.37
C ALA A 37 4.21 -3.35 10.79
N GLU A 38 4.15 -2.10 11.23
CA GLU A 38 3.76 -1.77 12.59
C GLU A 38 2.91 -0.51 12.60
N ILE A 39 1.78 -0.55 13.30
CA ILE A 39 0.98 0.64 13.55
C ILE A 39 1.55 1.33 14.78
N LEU A 40 2.01 2.57 14.60
CA LEU A 40 2.63 3.36 15.66
C LEU A 40 1.61 4.18 16.42
N GLU A 41 0.58 4.66 15.73
CA GLU A 41 -0.46 5.46 16.34
C GLU A 41 -1.73 5.30 15.52
N GLN A 42 -2.86 5.21 16.20
CA GLN A 42 -4.16 5.18 15.56
C GLN A 42 -5.10 6.11 16.30
N ARG A 43 -5.65 7.09 15.59
CA ARG A 43 -6.53 8.09 16.19
C ARG A 43 -7.60 8.49 15.18
N ASP A 44 -8.86 8.29 15.53
CA ASP A 44 -10.00 8.56 14.65
C ASP A 44 -9.82 7.85 13.30
N ASN A 45 -9.76 8.58 12.21
CA ASN A 45 -9.59 8.04 10.87
C ASN A 45 -8.14 8.14 10.37
N THR A 46 -7.19 8.33 11.27
CA THR A 46 -5.78 8.48 10.92
C THR A 46 -4.97 7.36 11.54
N VAL A 47 -4.13 6.72 10.71
CA VAL A 47 -3.23 5.65 11.14
C VAL A 47 -1.82 6.02 10.73
N THR A 48 -0.90 6.06 11.70
CA THR A 48 0.52 6.22 11.41
C THR A 48 1.16 4.85 11.50
N ALA A 49 1.78 4.42 10.42
CA ALA A 49 2.34 3.09 10.31
C ALA A 49 3.74 3.11 9.70
N SER A 50 4.56 2.17 10.14
CA SER A 50 5.92 1.99 9.65
C SER A 50 6.00 0.68 8.88
N LEU A 51 6.62 0.71 7.71
CA LEU A 51 6.87 -0.46 6.89
C LEU A 51 8.38 -0.66 6.75
N LYS A 52 8.80 -1.91 6.74
CA LYS A 52 10.18 -2.28 6.47
C LYS A 52 10.22 -3.12 5.21
N LEU A 53 10.95 -2.64 4.22
CA LEU A 53 11.12 -3.33 2.95
C LEU A 53 12.52 -3.91 2.87
N SER A 54 12.63 -5.14 2.38
CA SER A 54 13.93 -5.80 2.23
C SER A 54 13.90 -6.72 1.02
N ARG A 55 14.90 -6.59 0.16
CA ARG A 55 15.03 -7.44 -1.03
C ARG A 55 16.46 -7.39 -1.54
N ALA A 56 17.01 -8.55 -1.86
CA ALA A 56 18.35 -8.66 -2.46
C ALA A 56 19.43 -7.94 -1.66
N GLY A 57 19.37 -8.03 -0.33
CA GLY A 57 20.36 -7.41 0.55
C GLY A 57 20.14 -5.95 0.88
N LEU A 58 19.12 -5.33 0.28
CA LEU A 58 18.75 -3.95 0.59
C LEU A 58 17.61 -3.96 1.62
N SER A 59 17.66 -3.01 2.57
CA SER A 59 16.63 -2.89 3.58
C SER A 59 16.39 -1.42 3.86
N HIS A 60 15.13 -0.98 3.77
CA HIS A 60 14.72 0.39 4.05
C HIS A 60 13.40 0.40 4.79
N GLY A 61 13.32 1.27 5.80
CA GLY A 61 12.08 1.51 6.51
C GLY A 61 11.55 2.88 6.20
N PHE A 62 10.25 3.04 6.28
CA PHE A 62 9.62 4.34 6.16
C PHE A 62 8.30 4.36 6.91
N THR A 63 7.86 5.56 7.26
CA THR A 63 6.65 5.77 8.04
C THR A 63 5.71 6.70 7.29
N THR A 64 4.45 6.33 7.21
CA THR A 64 3.42 7.16 6.56
C THR A 64 2.29 7.42 7.54
N ARG A 65 1.60 8.53 7.32
CA ARG A 65 0.33 8.83 7.98
C ARG A 65 -0.77 8.61 6.95
N ASN A 66 -1.67 7.69 7.26
CA ASN A 66 -2.74 7.30 6.37
C ASN A 66 -4.05 7.85 6.89
N THR A 67 -4.75 8.61 6.04
CA THR A 67 -6.08 9.12 6.38
C THR A 67 -7.12 8.23 5.70
N LEU A 68 -7.98 7.61 6.50
CA LEU A 68 -8.95 6.64 6.01
C LEU A 68 -10.31 7.30 5.80
N HIS A 69 -10.89 7.07 4.62
CA HIS A 69 -12.25 7.48 4.28
C HIS A 69 -13.03 6.24 3.87
N PRO A 70 -13.39 5.37 4.84
CA PRO A 70 -14.03 4.09 4.52
C PRO A 70 -15.38 4.26 3.86
N PRO A 71 -15.72 3.43 2.90
CA PRO A 71 -14.89 2.41 2.27
C PRO A 71 -14.28 2.88 0.93
N GLU A 72 -14.17 4.16 0.70
CA GLU A 72 -13.91 4.73 -0.61
C GLU A 72 -12.45 5.08 -0.89
N ARG A 73 -11.71 5.52 0.15
CA ARG A 73 -10.41 6.10 -0.10
C ARG A 73 -9.49 6.00 1.10
N MET A 74 -8.19 5.93 0.82
CA MET A 74 -7.14 6.03 1.84
C MET A 74 -6.00 6.87 1.29
N ALA A 75 -5.73 8.01 1.92
CA ALA A 75 -4.66 8.90 1.51
C ALA A 75 -3.40 8.59 2.32
N LEU A 76 -2.24 8.62 1.67
CA LEU A 76 -0.94 8.31 2.27
C LEU A 76 -0.04 9.54 2.21
N MET A 77 0.58 9.89 3.34
CA MET A 77 1.53 10.99 3.41
C MET A 77 2.78 10.54 4.16
N LEU A 78 3.94 11.02 3.70
CA LEU A 78 5.21 10.70 4.34
C LEU A 78 5.32 11.37 5.71
N VAL A 79 5.75 10.59 6.70
CA VAL A 79 6.16 11.10 8.01
C VAL A 79 7.68 11.04 8.13
N ASP A 80 8.28 9.90 7.74
CA ASP A 80 9.71 9.70 7.83
C ASP A 80 10.13 8.62 6.83
N GLY A 81 11.31 8.77 6.26
CA GLY A 81 11.82 7.79 5.32
C GLY A 81 12.83 8.37 4.35
N PRO A 82 13.37 7.52 3.46
CA PRO A 82 14.44 7.91 2.53
C PRO A 82 13.90 8.64 1.30
N PHE A 83 12.90 9.48 1.47
CA PHE A 83 12.27 10.22 0.38
C PHE A 83 12.34 11.71 0.62
N GLU A 84 12.51 12.49 -0.45
CA GLU A 84 12.25 13.93 -0.39
C GLU A 84 10.76 14.19 -0.43
N THR A 85 10.05 13.43 -1.26
CA THR A 85 8.60 13.51 -1.33
C THR A 85 8.02 12.11 -1.42
N PHE A 86 6.87 11.91 -0.82
CA PHE A 86 6.11 10.68 -0.95
C PHE A 86 4.65 11.00 -0.62
N SER A 87 3.77 10.65 -1.54
CA SER A 87 2.33 10.73 -1.31
C SER A 87 1.63 9.66 -2.13
N GLY A 88 0.46 9.27 -1.69
CA GLY A 88 -0.29 8.27 -2.42
C GLY A 88 -1.75 8.28 -2.05
N GLU A 89 -2.53 7.56 -2.84
CA GLU A 89 -3.95 7.42 -2.60
C GLU A 89 -4.45 6.10 -3.14
N TRP A 90 -5.16 5.39 -2.29
CA TRP A 90 -5.98 4.25 -2.68
C TRP A 90 -7.40 4.72 -2.92
N THR A 91 -8.03 4.20 -3.97
CA THR A 91 -9.43 4.46 -4.26
C THR A 91 -10.15 3.13 -4.46
N PHE A 92 -11.30 2.97 -3.83
CA PHE A 92 -12.12 1.75 -3.90
C PHE A 92 -13.49 2.13 -4.39
N ARG A 93 -13.68 2.04 -5.70
CA ARG A 93 -14.94 2.45 -6.33
C ARG A 93 -15.89 1.26 -6.43
N ALA A 94 -17.04 1.35 -5.78
CA ALA A 94 -18.05 0.31 -5.85
C ALA A 94 -18.65 0.25 -7.26
N LEU A 95 -18.69 -0.96 -7.81
CA LEU A 95 -19.32 -1.24 -9.11
C LEU A 95 -20.57 -2.10 -8.94
N GLY A 96 -21.16 -2.05 -7.74
CA GLY A 96 -22.27 -2.87 -7.32
C GLY A 96 -22.04 -3.33 -5.91
N GLU A 97 -22.88 -4.23 -5.40
CA GLU A 97 -22.79 -4.70 -4.03
C GLU A 97 -21.61 -5.65 -3.79
N SER A 98 -21.14 -6.31 -4.83
CA SER A 98 -20.12 -7.34 -4.70
C SER A 98 -19.01 -7.20 -5.75
N ALA A 99 -18.74 -5.98 -6.21
CA ALA A 99 -17.63 -5.72 -7.11
C ALA A 99 -17.12 -4.31 -6.89
N CYS A 100 -15.81 -4.11 -7.13
CA CYS A 100 -15.22 -2.79 -7.04
C CYS A 100 -14.03 -2.66 -7.98
N LYS A 101 -13.67 -1.40 -8.27
CA LYS A 101 -12.43 -1.06 -8.92
C LYS A 101 -11.48 -0.49 -7.86
N THR A 102 -10.36 -1.17 -7.64
CA THR A 102 -9.34 -0.75 -6.69
C THR A 102 -8.20 -0.11 -7.46
N SER A 103 -7.85 1.11 -7.10
CA SER A 103 -6.80 1.88 -7.76
C SER A 103 -5.80 2.39 -6.74
N LEU A 104 -4.53 2.42 -7.14
CA LEU A 104 -3.46 2.99 -6.34
C LEU A 104 -2.67 3.97 -7.19
N ARG A 105 -2.44 5.15 -6.65
CA ARG A 105 -1.55 6.13 -7.25
C ARG A 105 -0.52 6.54 -6.22
N LEU A 106 0.76 6.35 -6.55
CA LEU A 106 1.88 6.75 -5.70
C LEU A 106 2.78 7.70 -6.45
N GLN A 107 3.26 8.73 -5.76
CA GLN A 107 4.26 9.64 -6.29
C GLN A 107 5.36 9.78 -5.25
N PHE A 108 6.61 9.55 -5.66
CA PHE A 108 7.71 9.67 -4.70
C PHE A 108 9.00 10.06 -5.39
N GLU A 109 9.91 10.63 -4.59
CA GLU A 109 11.26 10.98 -5.01
C GLU A 109 12.20 10.63 -3.86
N LEU A 110 13.23 9.87 -4.17
CA LEU A 110 14.21 9.47 -3.16
C LEU A 110 15.05 10.66 -2.71
N ALA A 111 15.44 10.65 -1.43
CA ALA A 111 16.34 11.68 -0.90
C ALA A 111 17.66 11.65 -1.68
N SER A 112 18.24 12.84 -1.93
CA SER A 112 19.37 12.97 -2.83
C SER A 112 20.60 12.15 -2.43
N GLY A 113 20.82 11.91 -1.15
CA GLY A 113 21.93 11.09 -0.70
C GLY A 113 21.69 9.58 -0.82
N LEU A 114 20.44 9.17 -1.12
CA LEU A 114 20.05 7.77 -1.20
C LEU A 114 19.52 7.39 -2.57
N ALA A 115 19.58 8.29 -3.53
CA ALA A 115 19.02 8.08 -4.86
C ALA A 115 19.96 7.21 -5.71
N ASN A 116 20.15 5.96 -5.30
CA ASN A 116 20.89 5.01 -6.10
C ASN A 116 19.92 4.07 -6.84
N VAL A 117 20.43 3.42 -7.87
CA VAL A 117 19.61 2.57 -8.75
C VAL A 117 18.96 1.43 -7.98
N ALA A 118 19.72 0.83 -7.05
CA ALA A 118 19.22 -0.34 -6.31
C ALA A 118 18.08 0.03 -5.37
N ALA A 119 18.20 1.15 -4.62
CA ALA A 119 17.13 1.61 -3.74
C ALA A 119 15.88 1.99 -4.53
N GLY A 120 16.06 2.68 -5.65
CA GLY A 120 14.95 3.04 -6.52
C GLY A 120 14.21 1.81 -7.05
N LYS A 121 14.95 0.78 -7.44
CA LYS A 121 14.34 -0.47 -7.92
C LYS A 121 13.55 -1.18 -6.81
N LEU A 122 14.04 -1.15 -5.56
CA LEU A 122 13.33 -1.76 -4.45
C LEU A 122 11.95 -1.13 -4.26
N PHE A 123 11.88 0.19 -4.14
CA PHE A 123 10.62 0.88 -3.94
C PHE A 123 9.70 0.77 -5.15
N ASP A 124 10.26 0.90 -6.35
CA ASP A 124 9.51 0.79 -7.59
C ASP A 124 8.87 -0.60 -7.72
N ARG A 125 9.62 -1.66 -7.43
CA ARG A 125 9.13 -3.03 -7.53
C ARG A 125 8.03 -3.32 -6.51
N VAL A 126 8.25 -2.96 -5.24
CA VAL A 126 7.25 -3.22 -4.21
C VAL A 126 5.96 -2.44 -4.50
N ALA A 127 6.09 -1.17 -4.88
CA ALA A 127 4.92 -0.35 -5.20
C ALA A 127 4.17 -0.87 -6.42
N SER A 128 4.91 -1.31 -7.45
CA SER A 128 4.30 -1.85 -8.67
C SER A 128 3.57 -3.16 -8.41
N ASP A 129 4.03 -3.96 -7.47
CA ASP A 129 3.43 -5.27 -7.15
C ASP A 129 2.30 -5.18 -6.14
N LEU A 130 2.09 -4.02 -5.52
CA LEU A 130 1.18 -3.89 -4.38
C LEU A 130 -0.27 -4.20 -4.73
N VAL A 131 -0.77 -3.68 -5.84
CA VAL A 131 -2.16 -3.97 -6.25
C VAL A 131 -2.34 -5.44 -6.58
N ASP A 132 -1.38 -6.04 -7.28
CA ASP A 132 -1.45 -7.47 -7.59
C ASP A 132 -1.41 -8.33 -6.32
N ALA A 133 -0.64 -7.91 -5.32
CA ALA A 133 -0.59 -8.59 -4.04
C ALA A 133 -1.95 -8.53 -3.34
N VAL A 134 -2.62 -7.38 -3.40
CA VAL A 134 -3.97 -7.23 -2.82
C VAL A 134 -4.96 -8.13 -3.56
N VAL A 135 -4.89 -8.19 -4.88
CA VAL A 135 -5.76 -9.08 -5.68
C VAL A 135 -5.56 -10.54 -5.26
N THR A 136 -4.33 -10.99 -5.16
CA THR A 136 -4.02 -12.36 -4.75
C THR A 136 -4.53 -12.64 -3.34
N ARG A 137 -4.31 -11.73 -2.42
CA ARG A 137 -4.76 -11.88 -1.03
C ARG A 137 -6.28 -11.94 -0.95
N ALA A 138 -6.97 -11.07 -1.71
CA ALA A 138 -8.42 -11.07 -1.76
C ALA A 138 -8.95 -12.43 -2.26
N ASN A 139 -8.36 -12.96 -3.32
CA ASN A 139 -8.76 -14.25 -3.84
C ASN A 139 -8.53 -15.38 -2.84
N GLN A 140 -7.45 -15.31 -2.06
CA GLN A 140 -7.17 -16.33 -1.04
C GLN A 140 -8.14 -16.28 0.12
N GLN A 141 -8.53 -15.09 0.57
CA GLN A 141 -9.33 -14.92 1.77
C GLN A 141 -10.84 -14.82 1.51
N LEU A 142 -11.23 -14.14 0.43
CA LEU A 142 -12.63 -13.81 0.21
C LEU A 142 -13.35 -14.81 -0.68
N SER A 143 -12.65 -15.45 -1.60
CA SER A 143 -13.29 -16.46 -2.46
C SER A 143 -13.69 -17.72 -1.70
N GLN A 144 -13.12 -17.97 -0.53
CA GLN A 144 -13.42 -19.14 0.29
C GLN A 144 -14.66 -18.97 1.15
N SER A 145 -15.21 -17.77 1.20
CA SER A 145 -16.38 -17.47 2.01
C SER A 145 -17.69 -17.57 1.23
N ALA A 146 -17.64 -18.13 0.04
CA ALA A 146 -18.81 -18.31 -0.81
C ALA A 146 -19.72 -19.40 -0.30
#